data_091df8fa22ae9624027f19d9c2e0cafd
#
_entry.id   091df8fa22ae9624027f19d9c2e0cafd
#
_cell.length_a   1.000
_cell.length_b   1.000
_cell.length_c   1.000
_cell.angle_alpha   90.00
_cell.angle_beta   90.00
_cell.angle_gamma   90.00
#
_symmetry.space_group_name_H-M   'P 1'
#
loop_
_entity.id
_entity.type
_entity.pdbx_description
1 polymer ?
#
loop_
_entity_poly.entity_id
_entity_poly.type
_entity_poly.pdbx_seq_one_letter_code
_entity_poly.pdbx_strand_id
1 'polypeptide(L)'
;AYEQTAGGGQTTATDAEGNVTVYTYDDNYRTTKIEYPDGTFEERSYNTAGYLAGRLDRTGVETTYTYDGKGRVTQEKRQDGATRTYAYNTAGKMTQSTDYDGGKTGYTYDGQNRLTSVTDAEGGQTSYTYDEKNRLVAVKDANGNTTSYTYDGACVTSMTDGAGNTWNYTYDAMNRL
;
A
#
# COMPACT_ATOMS: atom_id res chain seq x y z
N ALA A 1 12.05 -28.48 -12.42
CA ALA A 1 11.95 -28.69 -13.88
C ALA A 1 10.96 -27.69 -14.44
N TYR A 2 11.20 -27.20 -15.66
CA TYR A 2 10.29 -26.31 -16.39
C TYR A 2 9.71 -27.11 -17.55
N GLU A 3 8.39 -27.25 -17.59
CA GLU A 3 7.67 -27.78 -18.75
C GLU A 3 6.78 -26.69 -19.34
N GLN A 4 7.00 -26.37 -20.62
CA GLN A 4 6.16 -25.44 -21.35
C GLN A 4 5.18 -26.23 -22.20
N THR A 5 3.87 -26.07 -21.91
CA THR A 5 2.78 -26.58 -22.75
C THR A 5 2.20 -25.45 -23.59
N ALA A 6 1.61 -25.78 -24.75
CA ALA A 6 0.91 -24.77 -25.56
C ALA A 6 -0.25 -24.19 -24.73
N GLY A 7 -0.20 -22.87 -24.45
CA GLY A 7 -1.20 -22.19 -23.63
C GLY A 7 -0.72 -21.88 -22.21
N GLY A 8 0.58 -21.75 -21.98
CA GLY A 8 1.19 -21.45 -20.67
C GLY A 8 2.25 -22.47 -20.28
N GLY A 9 2.75 -22.39 -19.06
CA GLY A 9 3.81 -23.28 -18.57
C GLY A 9 3.67 -23.62 -17.10
N GLN A 10 4.40 -24.63 -16.65
CA GLN A 10 4.54 -24.96 -15.24
C GLN A 10 6.00 -24.97 -14.83
N THR A 11 6.28 -24.53 -13.60
CA THR A 11 7.57 -24.73 -12.93
C THR A 11 7.37 -25.31 -11.54
N THR A 12 8.35 -26.04 -11.07
CA THR A 12 8.38 -26.55 -9.70
C THR A 12 9.54 -25.95 -8.94
N ALA A 13 9.30 -25.58 -7.68
CA ALA A 13 10.34 -25.26 -6.71
C ALA A 13 10.35 -26.33 -5.63
N THR A 14 11.51 -26.90 -5.32
CA THR A 14 11.68 -27.87 -4.25
C THR A 14 12.57 -27.27 -3.18
N ASP A 15 12.12 -27.27 -1.91
CA ASP A 15 12.90 -26.79 -0.77
C ASP A 15 13.95 -27.83 -0.32
N ALA A 16 14.69 -27.49 0.75
CA ALA A 16 15.75 -28.37 1.28
C ALA A 16 15.18 -29.65 1.91
N GLU A 17 13.94 -29.64 2.36
CA GLU A 17 13.21 -30.78 2.94
C GLU A 17 12.55 -31.66 1.86
N GLY A 18 12.60 -31.26 0.60
CA GLY A 18 12.02 -32.00 -0.53
C GLY A 18 10.55 -31.67 -0.83
N ASN A 19 9.98 -30.68 -0.16
CA ASN A 19 8.60 -30.23 -0.43
C ASN A 19 8.54 -29.48 -1.78
N VAL A 20 7.53 -29.80 -2.58
CA VAL A 20 7.39 -29.26 -3.94
C VAL A 20 6.25 -28.24 -3.99
N THR A 21 6.56 -27.03 -4.47
CA THR A 21 5.56 -26.01 -4.84
C THR A 21 5.48 -25.94 -6.37
N VAL A 22 4.26 -26.00 -6.92
CA VAL A 22 4.01 -25.94 -8.36
C VAL A 22 3.44 -24.58 -8.73
N TYR A 23 4.02 -23.95 -9.75
CA TYR A 23 3.57 -22.68 -10.31
C TYR A 23 3.04 -22.91 -11.73
N THR A 24 1.83 -22.47 -12.00
CA THR A 24 1.22 -22.48 -13.34
C THR A 24 1.15 -21.05 -13.87
N TYR A 25 1.45 -20.88 -15.16
CA TYR A 25 1.50 -19.58 -15.84
C TYR A 25 0.58 -19.57 -17.07
N ASP A 26 0.09 -18.38 -17.41
CA ASP A 26 -0.56 -18.13 -18.70
C ASP A 26 0.46 -17.85 -19.82
N ASP A 27 -0.04 -17.61 -21.04
CA ASP A 27 0.78 -17.31 -22.22
C ASP A 27 1.61 -16.03 -22.12
N ASN A 28 1.29 -15.16 -21.17
CA ASN A 28 2.03 -13.94 -20.86
C ASN A 28 3.01 -14.11 -19.68
N TYR A 29 3.30 -15.36 -19.29
CA TYR A 29 4.16 -15.73 -18.16
C TYR A 29 3.70 -15.17 -16.81
N ARG A 30 2.40 -14.89 -16.64
CA ARG A 30 1.82 -14.47 -15.37
C ARG A 30 1.35 -15.69 -14.59
N THR A 31 1.68 -15.75 -13.30
CA THR A 31 1.24 -16.85 -12.43
C THR A 31 -0.27 -16.88 -12.30
N THR A 32 -0.90 -17.97 -12.70
CA THR A 32 -2.35 -18.21 -12.60
C THR A 32 -2.72 -19.14 -11.45
N LYS A 33 -1.79 -20.06 -11.05
CA LYS A 33 -2.01 -20.94 -9.91
C LYS A 33 -0.68 -21.22 -9.20
N ILE A 34 -0.76 -21.36 -7.88
CA ILE A 34 0.32 -21.84 -7.03
C ILE A 34 -0.25 -22.98 -6.18
N GLU A 35 0.32 -24.18 -6.29
CA GLU A 35 -0.04 -25.35 -5.48
C GLU A 35 1.06 -25.61 -4.49
N TYR A 36 0.71 -25.67 -3.20
CA TYR A 36 1.65 -25.81 -2.10
C TYR A 36 1.80 -27.29 -1.69
N PRO A 37 2.88 -27.67 -1.01
CA PRO A 37 3.13 -29.07 -0.59
C PRO A 37 2.04 -29.65 0.31
N ASP A 38 1.31 -28.82 1.04
CA ASP A 38 0.21 -29.23 1.93
C ASP A 38 -1.13 -29.44 1.18
N GLY A 39 -1.13 -29.35 -0.15
CA GLY A 39 -2.30 -29.50 -1.01
C GLY A 39 -3.20 -28.28 -1.11
N THR A 40 -2.91 -27.18 -0.40
CA THR A 40 -3.60 -25.91 -0.58
C THR A 40 -3.12 -25.22 -1.85
N PHE A 41 -3.90 -24.26 -2.35
CA PHE A 41 -3.52 -23.52 -3.56
C PHE A 41 -4.03 -22.08 -3.54
N GLU A 42 -3.42 -21.25 -4.37
CA GLU A 42 -3.89 -19.91 -4.74
C GLU A 42 -4.16 -19.86 -6.23
N GLU A 43 -5.18 -19.11 -6.65
CA GLU A 43 -5.44 -18.85 -8.07
C GLU A 43 -5.50 -17.35 -8.35
N ARG A 44 -5.14 -16.97 -9.57
CA ARG A 44 -5.15 -15.59 -10.06
C ARG A 44 -5.68 -15.55 -11.47
N SER A 45 -6.55 -14.60 -11.73
CA SER A 45 -7.03 -14.28 -13.07
C SER A 45 -6.65 -12.85 -13.43
N TYR A 46 -6.50 -12.58 -14.71
CA TYR A 46 -6.08 -11.27 -15.21
C TYR A 46 -7.06 -10.77 -16.27
N ASN A 47 -7.29 -9.46 -16.30
CA ASN A 47 -8.12 -8.85 -17.32
C ASN A 47 -7.33 -8.66 -18.64
N THR A 48 -8.02 -8.21 -19.68
CA THR A 48 -7.42 -7.99 -21.01
C THR A 48 -6.32 -6.92 -21.02
N ALA A 49 -6.31 -6.00 -20.05
CA ALA A 49 -5.24 -5.01 -19.88
C ALA A 49 -4.02 -5.57 -19.09
N GLY A 50 -4.10 -6.82 -18.60
CA GLY A 50 -3.04 -7.47 -17.85
C GLY A 50 -3.07 -7.23 -16.34
N TYR A 51 -4.07 -6.53 -15.81
CA TYR A 51 -4.22 -6.31 -14.38
C TYR A 51 -4.90 -7.51 -13.70
N LEU A 52 -4.58 -7.77 -12.42
CA LEU A 52 -5.18 -8.84 -11.62
C LEU A 52 -6.70 -8.62 -11.53
N ALA A 53 -7.50 -9.51 -12.11
CA ALA A 53 -8.97 -9.41 -12.09
C ALA A 53 -9.58 -10.14 -10.89
N GLY A 54 -8.97 -11.25 -10.47
CA GLY A 54 -9.43 -12.04 -9.34
C GLY A 54 -8.30 -12.81 -8.69
N ARG A 55 -8.46 -13.09 -7.41
CA ARG A 55 -7.57 -13.93 -6.61
C ARG A 55 -8.39 -14.83 -5.71
N LEU A 56 -8.10 -16.13 -5.71
CA LEU A 56 -8.49 -17.08 -4.68
C LEU A 56 -7.26 -17.29 -3.78
N ASP A 57 -7.38 -17.04 -2.48
CA ASP A 57 -6.29 -17.26 -1.54
C ASP A 57 -6.32 -18.70 -0.97
N ARG A 58 -5.27 -19.08 -0.24
CA ARG A 58 -5.12 -20.41 0.39
C ARG A 58 -6.23 -20.78 1.37
N THR A 59 -6.98 -19.80 1.88
CA THR A 59 -8.11 -20.00 2.80
C THR A 59 -9.43 -20.18 2.07
N GLY A 60 -9.43 -20.09 0.72
CA GLY A 60 -10.60 -20.20 -0.14
C GLY A 60 -11.40 -18.91 -0.27
N VAL A 61 -10.84 -17.77 0.13
CA VAL A 61 -11.49 -16.47 -0.05
C VAL A 61 -11.19 -15.93 -1.45
N GLU A 62 -12.25 -15.76 -2.24
CA GLU A 62 -12.17 -15.11 -3.55
C GLU A 62 -12.31 -13.59 -3.40
N THR A 63 -11.42 -12.84 -4.06
CA THR A 63 -11.46 -11.38 -4.17
C THR A 63 -11.34 -10.97 -5.62
N THR A 64 -12.23 -10.09 -6.09
CA THR A 64 -12.19 -9.50 -7.44
C THR A 64 -11.79 -8.04 -7.36
N TYR A 65 -11.17 -7.53 -8.44
CA TYR A 65 -10.59 -6.19 -8.51
C TYR A 65 -11.15 -5.41 -9.69
N THR A 66 -11.47 -4.14 -9.47
CA THR A 66 -11.79 -3.20 -10.55
C THR A 66 -10.80 -2.05 -10.58
N TYR A 67 -10.63 -1.47 -11.76
CA TYR A 67 -9.61 -0.48 -12.04
C TYR A 67 -10.20 0.73 -12.74
N ASP A 68 -9.58 1.89 -12.55
CA ASP A 68 -9.86 3.06 -13.36
C ASP A 68 -9.10 3.01 -14.71
N GLY A 69 -9.34 4.00 -15.56
CA GLY A 69 -8.68 4.11 -16.88
C GLY A 69 -7.16 4.32 -16.83
N LYS A 70 -6.57 4.51 -15.64
CA LYS A 70 -5.12 4.63 -15.42
C LYS A 70 -4.51 3.36 -14.80
N GLY A 71 -5.30 2.30 -14.62
CA GLY A 71 -4.84 1.03 -14.04
C GLY A 71 -4.72 1.03 -12.53
N ARG A 72 -5.36 1.97 -11.81
CA ARG A 72 -5.37 1.99 -10.35
C ARG A 72 -6.59 1.24 -9.84
N VAL A 73 -6.42 0.44 -8.78
CA VAL A 73 -7.54 -0.27 -8.13
C VAL A 73 -8.55 0.74 -7.59
N THR A 74 -9.82 0.60 -7.98
CA THR A 74 -10.92 1.40 -7.44
C THR A 74 -11.81 0.61 -6.51
N GLN A 75 -11.84 -0.73 -6.65
CA GLN A 75 -12.59 -1.59 -5.77
C GLN A 75 -11.93 -2.97 -5.67
N GLU A 76 -11.98 -3.52 -4.45
CA GLU A 76 -11.83 -4.93 -4.14
C GLU A 76 -13.18 -5.44 -3.66
N LYS A 77 -13.62 -6.59 -4.15
CA LYS A 77 -14.87 -7.23 -3.71
C LYS A 77 -14.62 -8.69 -3.36
N ARG A 78 -14.95 -9.07 -2.14
CA ARG A 78 -14.90 -10.45 -1.66
C ARG A 78 -16.12 -11.23 -2.09
N GLN A 79 -16.03 -12.57 -2.07
CA GLN A 79 -17.12 -13.48 -2.40
C GLN A 79 -18.37 -13.32 -1.51
N ASP A 80 -18.22 -12.85 -0.26
CA ASP A 80 -19.32 -12.54 0.66
C ASP A 80 -20.05 -11.24 0.32
N GLY A 81 -19.57 -10.51 -0.70
CA GLY A 81 -20.11 -9.23 -1.15
C GLY A 81 -19.48 -8.02 -0.46
N ALA A 82 -18.65 -8.19 0.57
CA ALA A 82 -17.96 -7.08 1.21
C ALA A 82 -17.02 -6.38 0.23
N THR A 83 -16.98 -5.05 0.27
CA THR A 83 -16.19 -4.25 -0.66
C THR A 83 -15.27 -3.27 0.06
N ARG A 84 -14.06 -3.12 -0.47
CA ARG A 84 -13.14 -2.03 -0.17
C ARG A 84 -13.04 -1.13 -1.39
N THR A 85 -13.08 0.19 -1.23
CA THR A 85 -13.04 1.11 -2.36
C THR A 85 -11.97 2.18 -2.19
N TYR A 86 -11.51 2.71 -3.33
CA TYR A 86 -10.45 3.72 -3.37
C TYR A 86 -10.82 4.82 -4.36
N ALA A 87 -10.67 6.07 -3.95
CA ALA A 87 -10.84 7.24 -4.80
C ALA A 87 -9.51 7.98 -4.95
N TYR A 88 -9.31 8.59 -6.12
CA TYR A 88 -8.08 9.29 -6.45
C TYR A 88 -8.37 10.65 -7.09
N ASN A 89 -7.49 11.61 -6.85
CA ASN A 89 -7.53 12.88 -7.55
C ASN A 89 -6.89 12.80 -8.95
N THR A 90 -6.96 13.91 -9.69
CA THR A 90 -6.39 14.00 -11.05
C THR A 90 -4.87 13.82 -11.08
N ALA A 91 -4.16 14.16 -10.00
CA ALA A 91 -2.72 13.94 -9.82
C ALA A 91 -2.36 12.48 -9.47
N GLY A 92 -3.36 11.60 -9.28
CA GLY A 92 -3.13 10.18 -8.97
C GLY A 92 -2.96 9.89 -7.48
N LYS A 93 -3.14 10.86 -6.60
CA LYS A 93 -3.08 10.66 -5.16
C LYS A 93 -4.41 10.11 -4.65
N MET A 94 -4.37 9.14 -3.73
CA MET A 94 -5.58 8.60 -3.09
C MET A 94 -6.22 9.67 -2.22
N THR A 95 -7.51 9.94 -2.42
CA THR A 95 -8.28 10.93 -1.65
C THR A 95 -9.20 10.28 -0.61
N GLN A 96 -9.58 9.03 -0.84
CA GLN A 96 -10.38 8.27 0.12
C GLN A 96 -10.12 6.77 -0.06
N SER A 97 -10.12 6.03 1.04
CA SER A 97 -10.35 4.60 1.08
C SER A 97 -11.57 4.30 1.94
N THR A 98 -12.36 3.28 1.55
CA THR A 98 -13.44 2.74 2.39
C THR A 98 -13.10 1.28 2.63
N ASP A 99 -13.05 0.86 3.89
CA ASP A 99 -12.70 -0.52 4.26
C ASP A 99 -13.90 -1.48 4.11
N TYR A 100 -13.69 -2.78 4.28
CA TYR A 100 -14.72 -3.81 4.15
C TYR A 100 -15.89 -3.68 5.13
N ASP A 101 -15.68 -3.07 6.28
CA ASP A 101 -16.69 -2.73 7.30
C ASP A 101 -17.35 -1.37 7.08
N GLY A 102 -16.96 -0.64 6.01
CA GLY A 102 -17.50 0.66 5.64
C GLY A 102 -16.77 1.85 6.27
N GLY A 103 -15.76 1.62 7.09
CA GLY A 103 -14.93 2.67 7.67
C GLY A 103 -14.21 3.47 6.56
N LYS A 104 -14.23 4.81 6.65
CA LYS A 104 -13.66 5.68 5.63
C LYS A 104 -12.44 6.40 6.15
N THR A 105 -11.34 6.36 5.39
CA THR A 105 -10.16 7.20 5.61
C THR A 105 -10.04 8.20 4.48
N GLY A 106 -9.98 9.49 4.83
CA GLY A 106 -9.83 10.60 3.89
C GLY A 106 -8.41 11.15 3.87
N TYR A 107 -7.95 11.61 2.71
CA TYR A 107 -6.61 12.18 2.50
C TYR A 107 -6.73 13.49 1.75
N THR A 108 -6.09 14.55 2.25
CA THR A 108 -6.02 15.84 1.56
C THR A 108 -4.58 16.19 1.20
N TYR A 109 -4.44 16.99 0.15
CA TYR A 109 -3.14 17.37 -0.39
C TYR A 109 -3.14 18.85 -0.74
N ASP A 110 -1.98 19.48 -0.64
CA ASP A 110 -1.78 20.84 -1.12
C ASP A 110 -1.54 20.93 -2.64
N GLY A 111 -1.35 22.14 -3.11
CA GLY A 111 -1.09 22.42 -4.54
C GLY A 111 0.22 21.83 -5.08
N GLN A 112 1.12 21.36 -4.19
CA GLN A 112 2.35 20.64 -4.53
C GLN A 112 2.21 19.12 -4.40
N ASN A 113 0.98 18.61 -4.18
CA ASN A 113 0.66 17.19 -3.98
C ASN A 113 1.31 16.58 -2.73
N ARG A 114 1.62 17.37 -1.69
CA ARG A 114 2.06 16.89 -0.38
C ARG A 114 0.83 16.61 0.48
N LEU A 115 0.86 15.52 1.26
CA LEU A 115 -0.23 15.14 2.17
C LEU A 115 -0.39 16.18 3.28
N THR A 116 -1.54 16.82 3.38
CA THR A 116 -1.83 17.84 4.41
C THR A 116 -2.71 17.34 5.53
N SER A 117 -3.56 16.35 5.28
CA SER A 117 -4.27 15.67 6.37
C SER A 117 -4.68 14.25 6.04
N VAL A 118 -4.84 13.45 7.10
CA VAL A 118 -5.52 12.14 7.09
C VAL A 118 -6.67 12.25 8.10
N THR A 119 -7.87 11.85 7.68
CA THR A 119 -9.05 11.74 8.58
C THR A 119 -9.44 10.27 8.65
N ASP A 120 -9.46 9.69 9.84
CA ASP A 120 -9.86 8.30 10.08
C ASP A 120 -11.38 8.10 10.05
N ALA A 121 -11.82 6.85 10.25
CA ALA A 121 -13.24 6.48 10.20
C ALA A 121 -14.06 7.07 11.35
N GLU A 122 -13.44 7.37 12.48
CA GLU A 122 -14.04 7.99 13.67
C GLU A 122 -14.06 9.51 13.58
N GLY A 123 -13.47 10.10 12.51
CA GLY A 123 -13.37 11.54 12.29
C GLY A 123 -12.12 12.17 12.94
N GLY A 124 -11.25 11.38 13.53
CA GLY A 124 -9.97 11.84 14.03
C GLY A 124 -9.08 12.35 12.89
N GLN A 125 -8.52 13.54 13.04
CA GLN A 125 -7.70 14.15 11.99
C GLN A 125 -6.27 14.34 12.43
N THR A 126 -5.33 13.81 11.63
CA THR A 126 -3.90 14.12 11.70
C THR A 126 -3.53 15.08 10.57
N SER A 127 -2.86 16.20 10.91
CA SER A 127 -2.48 17.23 9.94
C SER A 127 -0.97 17.37 9.84
N TYR A 128 -0.49 17.71 8.63
CA TYR A 128 0.92 17.83 8.29
C TYR A 128 1.22 19.22 7.73
N THR A 129 2.24 19.86 8.24
CA THR A 129 2.68 21.19 7.79
C THR A 129 4.10 21.11 7.24
N TYR A 130 4.32 21.80 6.14
CA TYR A 130 5.62 21.81 5.45
C TYR A 130 6.14 23.23 5.28
N ASP A 131 7.46 23.38 5.27
CA ASP A 131 8.12 24.63 4.93
C ASP A 131 8.26 24.84 3.40
N GLU A 132 8.81 25.97 3.02
CA GLU A 132 9.06 26.35 1.62
C GLU A 132 10.06 25.42 0.91
N LYS A 133 10.89 24.67 1.67
CA LYS A 133 11.84 23.66 1.17
C LYS A 133 11.25 22.26 1.11
N ASN A 134 9.92 22.12 1.28
CA ASN A 134 9.19 20.84 1.30
C ASN A 134 9.55 19.90 2.45
N ARG A 135 10.09 20.41 3.56
CA ARG A 135 10.40 19.62 4.75
C ARG A 135 9.20 19.65 5.71
N LEU A 136 8.88 18.52 6.34
CA LEU A 136 7.83 18.40 7.34
C LEU A 136 8.23 19.16 8.60
N VAL A 137 7.53 20.25 8.95
CA VAL A 137 7.83 21.06 10.13
C VAL A 137 6.87 20.84 11.30
N ALA A 138 5.69 20.29 11.06
CA ALA A 138 4.77 19.92 12.15
C ALA A 138 3.83 18.78 11.76
N VAL A 139 3.51 17.94 12.75
CA VAL A 139 2.43 16.95 12.73
C VAL A 139 1.52 17.23 13.91
N LYS A 140 0.22 17.46 13.65
CA LYS A 140 -0.79 17.60 14.70
C LYS A 140 -1.68 16.37 14.66
N ASP A 141 -1.78 15.65 15.79
CA ASP A 141 -2.63 14.46 15.93
C ASP A 141 -4.11 14.80 16.13
N ALA A 142 -4.96 13.77 16.15
CA ALA A 142 -6.41 13.92 16.36
C ALA A 142 -6.78 14.49 17.74
N ASN A 143 -5.91 14.35 18.74
CA ASN A 143 -6.11 14.90 20.09
C ASN A 143 -5.65 16.36 20.21
N GLY A 144 -5.06 16.92 19.13
CA GLY A 144 -4.57 18.28 19.10
C GLY A 144 -3.11 18.44 19.53
N ASN A 145 -2.40 17.35 19.89
CA ASN A 145 -0.98 17.41 20.22
C ASN A 145 -0.19 17.68 18.95
N THR A 146 0.81 18.55 19.05
CA THR A 146 1.65 18.92 17.92
C THR A 146 3.09 18.52 18.17
N THR A 147 3.64 17.69 17.26
CA THR A 147 5.09 17.46 17.20
C THR A 147 5.67 18.36 16.12
N SER A 148 6.71 19.11 16.45
CA SER A 148 7.37 20.07 15.54
C SER A 148 8.83 19.72 15.32
N TYR A 149 9.36 20.13 14.16
CA TYR A 149 10.74 19.85 13.74
C TYR A 149 11.42 21.12 13.25
N THR A 150 12.69 21.29 13.61
CA THR A 150 13.56 22.32 13.03
C THR A 150 14.68 21.68 12.23
N TYR A 151 15.26 22.44 11.33
CA TYR A 151 16.24 21.91 10.37
C TYR A 151 17.41 22.85 10.15
N ASP A 152 18.58 22.25 9.95
CA ASP A 152 19.73 22.88 9.26
C ASP A 152 19.99 22.10 7.95
N GLY A 153 19.87 22.80 6.81
CA GLY A 153 19.87 22.11 5.50
C GLY A 153 18.80 21.04 5.41
N ALA A 154 19.20 19.78 5.23
CA ALA A 154 18.32 18.61 5.20
C ALA A 154 18.23 17.87 6.56
N CYS A 155 19.09 18.23 7.53
CA CYS A 155 19.19 17.55 8.81
C CYS A 155 18.18 18.12 9.82
N VAL A 156 17.48 17.25 10.56
CA VAL A 156 16.61 17.66 11.67
C VAL A 156 17.49 18.07 12.84
N THR A 157 17.40 19.33 13.27
CA THR A 157 18.18 19.85 14.41
C THR A 157 17.46 19.79 15.74
N SER A 158 16.12 19.79 15.71
CA SER A 158 15.34 19.49 16.92
C SER A 158 13.98 18.86 16.58
N MET A 159 13.45 18.13 17.55
CA MET A 159 12.07 17.65 17.59
C MET A 159 11.48 18.07 18.94
N THR A 160 10.28 18.65 18.92
CA THR A 160 9.50 18.97 20.13
C THR A 160 8.18 18.24 20.06
N ASP A 161 7.83 17.44 21.09
CA ASP A 161 6.56 16.71 21.16
C ASP A 161 5.39 17.58 21.65
N GLY A 162 4.18 17.01 21.64
CA GLY A 162 2.97 17.70 22.08
C GLY A 162 2.93 18.03 23.57
N ALA A 163 3.80 17.47 24.39
CA ALA A 163 3.98 17.79 25.81
C ALA A 163 5.03 18.88 26.05
N GLY A 164 5.72 19.33 24.98
CA GLY A 164 6.76 20.33 25.05
C GLY A 164 8.18 19.79 25.31
N ASN A 165 8.36 18.46 25.35
CA ASN A 165 9.69 17.89 25.46
C ASN A 165 10.46 18.08 24.16
N THR A 166 11.73 18.51 24.25
CA THR A 166 12.55 18.81 23.08
C THR A 166 13.81 17.94 23.07
N TRP A 167 14.05 17.30 21.93
CA TRP A 167 15.28 16.59 21.62
C TRP A 167 16.07 17.38 20.59
N ASN A 168 17.37 17.58 20.84
CA ASN A 168 18.27 18.27 19.93
C ASN A 168 19.23 17.25 19.30
N TYR A 169 19.52 17.44 18.02
CA TYR A 169 20.36 16.57 17.22
C TYR A 169 21.54 17.37 16.68
N THR A 170 22.74 16.82 16.80
CA THR A 170 23.95 17.40 16.23
C THR A 170 24.58 16.44 15.23
N TYR A 171 25.16 16.99 14.19
CA TYR A 171 25.72 16.23 13.09
C TYR A 171 27.17 16.62 12.84
N ASP A 172 27.99 15.66 12.41
CA ASP A 172 29.33 15.93 11.96
C ASP A 172 29.36 16.53 10.53
N ALA A 173 30.55 16.87 10.04
CA ALA A 173 30.72 17.45 8.70
C ALA A 173 30.30 16.53 7.54
N MET A 174 30.04 15.25 7.82
CA MET A 174 29.52 14.26 6.86
C MET A 174 28.03 13.99 7.08
N ASN A 175 27.32 14.84 7.83
CA ASN A 175 25.88 14.68 8.19
C ASN A 175 25.58 13.37 8.93
N ARG A 176 26.51 12.84 9.70
CA ARG A 176 26.28 11.68 10.57
C ARG A 176 25.88 12.19 11.96
N LEU A 177 24.79 11.63 12.51
CA LEU A 177 24.30 11.89 13.87
C LEU A 177 25.29 11.41 14.91
#